data_0a54b115186be5c06d8929228c56c42b
#
_entry.id   0a54b115186be5c06d8929228c56c42b
#
_cell.length_a   1.000
_cell.length_b   1.000
_cell.length_c   1.000
_cell.angle_alpha   90.00
_cell.angle_beta   90.00
_cell.angle_gamma   90.00
#
_symmetry.space_group_name_H-M   'P 1'
#
loop_
_entity.id
_entity.type
_entity.pdbx_description
1 polymer ?
#
loop_
_entity_poly.entity_id
_entity_poly.type
_entity_poly.pdbx_seq_one_letter_code
_entity_poly.pdbx_strand_id
1 'polypeptide(L)'
;MHDVVVVGAGPAGSRYARQAASRGLDVVVFEQGEIGKPLACSGHVSTDIWEFTEDARDELFQNEISGARFHTGGPGSQDHPFYKDEVISNVIDRVGLDKHLAGLARDAGADVREAHSVVGVTEDRDGVTVEVRGDDGVEAHRAKMVAGCDGPKSRVRRELDLPEPDELLHGVLGFSDEVDHTDFVDVHLTVPRFFAWRIPRGEAGVEYGLAVPPGDDARGRFEAFVDGYGVETDHRCSGLIPIGPPKRVTGRRSFLVGDAAAQTKPFTGGGIRYGMTAADHAAREIDPEDPATLGEYERAWRDDLRQEIRLGHAVRAGYSAPEPIQKAGMKAFEGEIGVHMDRPTTLFSREQLAALFSRS
;
A
#
# COMPACT_ATOMS: atom_id res chain seq x y z
N MET A 1 -29.70 11.31 3.55
CA MET A 1 -28.90 10.93 2.35
C MET A 1 -27.52 11.52 2.58
N HIS A 2 -26.50 10.69 2.71
CA HIS A 2 -25.13 11.12 2.94
C HIS A 2 -24.53 11.84 1.72
N ASP A 3 -23.52 12.66 1.93
CA ASP A 3 -22.71 13.17 0.82
C ASP A 3 -21.89 12.05 0.19
N VAL A 4 -21.16 11.28 1.03
CA VAL A 4 -20.35 10.15 0.57
C VAL A 4 -20.47 8.97 1.52
N VAL A 5 -20.66 7.77 0.95
CA VAL A 5 -20.41 6.51 1.63
C VAL A 5 -19.00 6.04 1.24
N VAL A 6 -18.16 5.76 2.24
CA VAL A 6 -16.84 5.17 2.07
C VAL A 6 -16.88 3.69 2.42
N VAL A 7 -16.39 2.84 1.55
CA VAL A 7 -16.33 1.39 1.76
C VAL A 7 -14.89 1.00 2.07
N GLY A 8 -14.63 0.57 3.32
CA GLY A 8 -13.33 0.22 3.85
C GLY A 8 -12.66 1.35 4.65
N ALA A 9 -12.22 1.04 5.87
CA ALA A 9 -11.53 1.93 6.81
C ALA A 9 -10.00 1.69 6.87
N GLY A 10 -9.39 1.17 5.81
CA GLY A 10 -7.94 1.13 5.66
C GLY A 10 -7.34 2.53 5.47
N PRO A 11 -6.01 2.66 5.26
CA PRO A 11 -5.34 3.97 5.20
C PRO A 11 -5.95 4.95 4.19
N ALA A 12 -6.30 4.48 2.99
CA ALA A 12 -6.88 5.33 1.95
C ALA A 12 -8.29 5.80 2.32
N GLY A 13 -9.14 4.90 2.84
CA GLY A 13 -10.52 5.22 3.21
C GLY A 13 -10.60 6.15 4.42
N SER A 14 -9.83 5.86 5.47
CA SER A 14 -9.75 6.71 6.66
C SER A 14 -9.19 8.10 6.32
N ARG A 15 -8.15 8.17 5.47
CA ARG A 15 -7.60 9.46 5.01
C ARG A 15 -8.62 10.27 4.21
N TYR A 16 -9.31 9.64 3.24
CA TYR A 16 -10.36 10.30 2.47
C TYR A 16 -11.48 10.80 3.39
N ALA A 17 -11.99 9.93 4.27
CA ALA A 17 -13.08 10.27 5.17
C ALA A 17 -12.73 11.47 6.08
N ARG A 18 -11.51 11.47 6.64
CA ARG A 18 -11.01 12.60 7.43
C ARG A 18 -11.03 13.90 6.64
N GLN A 19 -10.44 13.90 5.44
CA GLN A 19 -10.34 15.10 4.63
C GLN A 19 -11.71 15.60 4.15
N ALA A 20 -12.60 14.69 3.77
CA ALA A 20 -13.95 15.02 3.34
C ALA A 20 -14.81 15.58 4.49
N ALA A 21 -14.79 14.93 5.66
CA ALA A 21 -15.49 15.40 6.85
C ALA A 21 -14.96 16.75 7.35
N SER A 22 -13.63 16.98 7.31
CA SER A 22 -13.03 18.30 7.64
C SER A 22 -13.49 19.43 6.73
N ARG A 23 -14.00 19.12 5.53
CA ARG A 23 -14.64 20.08 4.60
C ARG A 23 -16.13 20.27 4.87
N GLY A 24 -16.68 19.59 5.87
CA GLY A 24 -18.09 19.67 6.28
C GLY A 24 -19.02 18.73 5.51
N LEU A 25 -18.49 17.72 4.78
CA LEU A 25 -19.31 16.72 4.13
C LEU A 25 -19.85 15.69 5.15
N ASP A 26 -21.09 15.23 4.94
CA ASP A 26 -21.68 14.11 5.67
C ASP A 26 -21.12 12.79 5.13
N VAL A 27 -20.16 12.21 5.87
CA VAL A 27 -19.41 11.00 5.49
C VAL A 27 -19.68 9.86 6.46
N VAL A 28 -20.11 8.71 5.92
CA VAL A 28 -20.16 7.44 6.67
C VAL A 28 -19.18 6.46 6.06
N VAL A 29 -18.45 5.75 6.92
CA VAL A 29 -17.47 4.72 6.54
C VAL A 29 -17.92 3.37 7.06
N PHE A 30 -17.98 2.36 6.20
CA PHE A 30 -18.28 0.98 6.57
C PHE A 30 -17.06 0.10 6.43
N GLU A 31 -16.64 -0.52 7.56
CA GLU A 31 -15.58 -1.50 7.62
C GLU A 31 -16.17 -2.88 7.97
N GLN A 32 -15.80 -3.90 7.19
CA GLN A 32 -16.38 -5.25 7.32
C GLN A 32 -16.01 -5.96 8.63
N GLY A 33 -14.87 -5.62 9.23
CA GLY A 33 -14.36 -6.26 10.43
C GLY A 33 -13.89 -5.26 11.47
N GLU A 34 -12.94 -5.67 12.30
CA GLU A 34 -12.17 -4.81 13.19
C GLU A 34 -11.11 -4.06 12.33
N ILE A 35 -11.00 -2.75 12.53
CA ILE A 35 -10.03 -1.92 11.81
C ILE A 35 -8.59 -2.42 12.05
N GLY A 36 -7.83 -2.59 10.97
CA GLY A 36 -6.47 -3.09 10.98
C GLY A 36 -6.34 -4.61 11.01
N LYS A 37 -7.46 -5.36 11.01
CA LYS A 37 -7.45 -6.83 11.02
C LYS A 37 -8.30 -7.42 9.88
N PRO A 38 -7.85 -8.56 9.28
CA PRO A 38 -6.56 -9.20 9.47
C PRO A 38 -5.42 -8.36 8.91
N LEU A 39 -4.26 -8.41 9.56
CA LEU A 39 -3.05 -7.75 9.06
C LEU A 39 -2.55 -8.45 7.79
N ALA A 40 -2.33 -7.70 6.72
CA ALA A 40 -1.80 -8.21 5.45
C ALA A 40 -0.78 -7.24 4.82
N CYS A 41 0.04 -6.59 5.67
CA CYS A 41 1.00 -5.59 5.25
C CYS A 41 2.19 -5.54 6.19
N SER A 42 3.38 -5.29 5.64
CA SER A 42 4.64 -5.26 6.39
C SER A 42 4.78 -4.09 7.39
N GLY A 43 4.12 -2.98 7.15
CA GLY A 43 4.38 -1.77 7.93
C GLY A 43 5.71 -1.07 7.60
N HIS A 44 6.43 -1.52 6.57
CA HIS A 44 7.63 -0.83 6.08
C HIS A 44 7.23 0.33 5.16
N VAL A 45 7.48 1.55 5.61
CA VAL A 45 6.99 2.79 4.99
C VAL A 45 8.11 3.84 4.90
N SER A 46 7.99 4.81 3.99
CA SER A 46 8.91 5.95 3.96
C SER A 46 8.75 6.84 5.19
N THR A 47 9.77 7.66 5.46
CA THR A 47 9.74 8.64 6.55
C THR A 47 8.59 9.65 6.43
N ASP A 48 8.08 9.89 5.22
CA ASP A 48 6.94 10.78 4.95
C ASP A 48 5.63 10.32 5.60
N ILE A 49 5.56 9.09 6.14
CA ILE A 49 4.35 8.60 6.82
C ILE A 49 3.94 9.52 7.97
N TRP A 50 4.91 10.15 8.63
CA TRP A 50 4.67 11.02 9.77
C TRP A 50 3.91 12.31 9.41
N GLU A 51 3.87 12.71 8.13
CA GLU A 51 3.04 13.82 7.66
C GLU A 51 1.53 13.49 7.70
N PHE A 52 1.18 12.20 7.74
CA PHE A 52 -0.19 11.70 7.74
C PHE A 52 -0.72 11.30 9.11
N THR A 53 0.17 11.13 10.09
CA THR A 53 -0.15 10.53 11.40
C THR A 53 -0.06 11.53 12.56
N GLU A 54 0.21 12.82 12.28
CA GLU A 54 0.37 13.84 13.34
C GLU A 54 1.39 13.39 14.41
N ASP A 55 1.00 13.39 15.69
CA ASP A 55 1.90 13.13 16.83
C ASP A 55 2.00 11.62 17.19
N ALA A 56 1.52 10.70 16.34
CA ALA A 56 1.48 9.25 16.66
C ALA A 56 2.81 8.51 16.45
N ARG A 57 3.92 9.22 16.19
CA ARG A 57 5.21 8.54 15.92
C ARG A 57 5.63 7.61 17.06
N ASP A 58 5.59 8.08 18.29
CA ASP A 58 6.07 7.30 19.45
C ASP A 58 5.23 6.04 19.71
N GLU A 59 3.95 6.04 19.30
CA GLU A 59 3.05 4.92 19.47
C GLU A 59 3.18 3.88 18.34
N LEU A 60 3.51 4.34 17.13
CA LEU A 60 3.52 3.50 15.93
C LEU A 60 4.91 2.99 15.55
N PHE A 61 5.95 3.67 15.96
CA PHE A 61 7.33 3.39 15.56
C PHE A 61 7.81 2.04 16.11
N GLN A 62 8.49 1.24 15.26
CA GLN A 62 9.09 -0.02 15.65
C GLN A 62 10.58 -0.09 15.33
N ASN A 63 11.01 0.37 14.15
CA ASN A 63 12.43 0.36 13.76
C ASN A 63 12.74 1.41 12.70
N GLU A 64 14.01 1.80 12.61
CA GLU A 64 14.56 2.67 11.57
C GLU A 64 15.34 1.85 10.55
N ILE A 65 15.24 2.23 9.27
CA ILE A 65 15.94 1.59 8.17
C ILE A 65 16.76 2.62 7.41
N SER A 66 18.08 2.37 7.29
CA SER A 66 19.03 3.18 6.54
C SER A 66 19.44 2.54 5.21
N GLY A 67 19.12 1.24 5.00
CA GLY A 67 19.52 0.55 3.79
C GLY A 67 18.78 -0.74 3.47
N ALA A 68 19.13 -1.30 2.32
CA ALA A 68 18.66 -2.60 1.87
C ALA A 68 19.83 -3.44 1.35
N ARG A 69 19.87 -4.72 1.69
CA ARG A 69 20.78 -5.70 1.10
C ARG A 69 20.02 -6.52 0.06
N PHE A 70 20.47 -6.43 -1.18
CA PHE A 70 19.90 -7.20 -2.26
C PHE A 70 20.67 -8.49 -2.49
N HIS A 71 19.95 -9.59 -2.67
CA HIS A 71 20.47 -10.92 -2.89
C HIS A 71 19.90 -11.49 -4.20
N THR A 72 20.75 -12.07 -5.05
CA THR A 72 20.29 -12.80 -6.25
C THR A 72 19.96 -14.26 -5.94
N GLY A 73 20.27 -14.71 -4.73
CA GLY A 73 19.98 -16.03 -4.20
C GLY A 73 19.15 -16.00 -2.93
N GLY A 74 18.91 -17.18 -2.34
CA GLY A 74 18.24 -17.35 -1.06
C GLY A 74 19.06 -16.85 0.14
N PRO A 75 18.58 -17.10 1.37
CA PRO A 75 19.30 -16.78 2.59
C PRO A 75 20.73 -17.31 2.60
N GLY A 76 21.68 -16.51 3.10
CA GLY A 76 23.11 -16.84 3.10
C GLY A 76 23.83 -16.64 1.77
N SER A 77 23.18 -16.21 0.70
CA SER A 77 23.85 -15.81 -0.54
C SER A 77 24.55 -14.45 -0.38
N GLN A 78 25.47 -14.15 -1.32
CA GLN A 78 26.15 -12.85 -1.33
C GLN A 78 25.14 -11.70 -1.41
N ASP A 79 25.36 -10.70 -0.57
CA ASP A 79 24.58 -9.47 -0.52
C ASP A 79 25.25 -8.33 -1.30
N HIS A 80 24.43 -7.40 -1.72
CA HIS A 80 24.80 -6.14 -2.36
C HIS A 80 24.09 -5.01 -1.58
N PRO A 81 24.80 -4.28 -0.70
CA PRO A 81 24.19 -3.25 0.14
C PRO A 81 23.98 -1.93 -0.63
N PHE A 82 22.81 -1.33 -0.39
CA PHE A 82 22.45 0.02 -0.83
C PHE A 82 21.99 0.77 0.42
N TYR A 83 22.62 1.87 0.76
CA TYR A 83 22.37 2.57 2.02
C TYR A 83 22.58 4.07 1.94
N LYS A 84 22.15 4.78 2.97
CA LYS A 84 22.50 6.15 3.27
C LYS A 84 22.90 6.29 4.73
N ASP A 85 23.66 7.34 5.07
CA ASP A 85 23.99 7.68 6.45
C ASP A 85 22.79 8.25 7.24
N GLU A 86 21.64 8.39 6.59
CA GLU A 86 20.39 8.89 7.16
C GLU A 86 19.29 7.82 7.10
N VAL A 87 18.29 7.92 7.96
CA VAL A 87 17.09 7.07 7.94
C VAL A 87 16.29 7.32 6.65
N ILE A 88 16.09 6.29 5.86
CA ILE A 88 15.37 6.36 4.58
C ILE A 88 13.93 5.84 4.66
N SER A 89 13.65 5.01 5.66
CA SER A 89 12.31 4.46 5.89
C SER A 89 12.14 4.00 7.34
N ASN A 90 10.91 3.71 7.73
CA ASN A 90 10.58 3.22 9.06
C ASN A 90 9.76 1.93 8.96
N VAL A 91 9.85 1.13 10.01
CA VAL A 91 8.92 0.03 10.27
C VAL A 91 7.99 0.46 11.38
N ILE A 92 6.69 0.29 11.18
CA ILE A 92 5.65 0.77 12.09
C ILE A 92 4.62 -0.32 12.41
N ASP A 93 3.92 -0.14 13.54
CA ASP A 93 2.72 -0.94 13.84
C ASP A 93 1.62 -0.63 12.83
N ARG A 94 1.36 -1.62 11.98
CA ARG A 94 0.41 -1.48 10.89
C ARG A 94 -1.04 -1.51 11.36
N VAL A 95 -1.35 -2.27 12.41
CA VAL A 95 -2.69 -2.30 13.03
C VAL A 95 -2.94 -0.98 13.76
N GLY A 96 -1.95 -0.51 14.51
CA GLY A 96 -1.98 0.79 15.18
C GLY A 96 -2.19 1.93 14.18
N LEU A 97 -1.50 1.91 13.02
CA LEU A 97 -1.70 2.93 11.98
C LEU A 97 -3.15 3.00 11.49
N ASP A 98 -3.79 1.87 11.17
CA ASP A 98 -5.16 1.88 10.68
C ASP A 98 -6.14 2.40 11.73
N LYS A 99 -5.98 1.97 12.99
CA LYS A 99 -6.79 2.45 14.12
C LYS A 99 -6.61 3.95 14.35
N HIS A 100 -5.37 4.42 14.29
CA HIS A 100 -5.05 5.84 14.43
C HIS A 100 -5.70 6.69 13.33
N LEU A 101 -5.53 6.31 12.06
CA LEU A 101 -6.12 7.03 10.93
C LEU A 101 -7.64 7.05 10.96
N ALA A 102 -8.27 5.95 11.39
CA ALA A 102 -9.71 5.90 11.59
C ALA A 102 -10.17 6.77 12.78
N GLY A 103 -9.37 6.87 13.83
CA GLY A 103 -9.56 7.82 14.92
C GLY A 103 -9.58 9.26 14.42
N LEU A 104 -8.58 9.65 13.65
CA LEU A 104 -8.51 10.98 13.04
C LEU A 104 -9.71 11.28 12.12
N ALA A 105 -10.25 10.25 11.43
CA ALA A 105 -11.47 10.43 10.64
C ALA A 105 -12.71 10.68 11.52
N ARG A 106 -12.84 9.97 12.64
CA ARG A 106 -13.92 10.18 13.63
C ARG A 106 -13.82 11.58 14.25
N ASP A 107 -12.63 12.00 14.63
CA ASP A 107 -12.38 13.32 15.22
C ASP A 107 -12.73 14.47 14.25
N ALA A 108 -12.57 14.23 12.95
CA ALA A 108 -12.98 15.16 11.89
C ALA A 108 -14.49 15.16 11.63
N GLY A 109 -15.26 14.24 12.24
CA GLY A 109 -16.71 14.16 12.14
C GLY A 109 -17.25 13.07 11.21
N ALA A 110 -16.40 12.16 10.66
CA ALA A 110 -16.87 11.01 9.90
C ALA A 110 -17.49 9.95 10.82
N ASP A 111 -18.62 9.36 10.40
CA ASP A 111 -19.27 8.23 11.10
C ASP A 111 -18.60 6.92 10.64
N VAL A 112 -17.65 6.39 11.43
CA VAL A 112 -16.89 5.19 11.11
C VAL A 112 -17.44 3.98 11.86
N ARG A 113 -18.02 3.03 11.12
CA ARG A 113 -18.71 1.83 11.63
C ARG A 113 -17.92 0.57 11.30
N GLU A 114 -17.48 -0.13 12.32
CA GLU A 114 -16.87 -1.47 12.26
C GLU A 114 -17.92 -2.57 12.25
N ALA A 115 -17.55 -3.79 11.84
CA ALA A 115 -18.44 -4.94 11.71
C ALA A 115 -19.64 -4.70 10.76
N HIS A 116 -19.49 -3.83 9.78
CA HIS A 116 -20.51 -3.47 8.80
C HIS A 116 -20.01 -3.81 7.38
N SER A 117 -20.46 -4.92 6.83
CA SER A 117 -20.04 -5.40 5.51
C SER A 117 -20.94 -4.84 4.40
N VAL A 118 -20.37 -4.10 3.48
CA VAL A 118 -21.06 -3.74 2.25
C VAL A 118 -21.30 -4.99 1.41
N VAL A 119 -22.54 -5.25 1.04
CA VAL A 119 -22.96 -6.47 0.31
C VAL A 119 -23.54 -6.16 -1.07
N GLY A 120 -23.90 -4.92 -1.37
CA GLY A 120 -24.39 -4.49 -2.66
C GLY A 120 -24.13 -2.99 -2.87
N VAL A 121 -23.88 -2.58 -4.11
CA VAL A 121 -23.74 -1.19 -4.51
C VAL A 121 -24.41 -1.00 -5.86
N THR A 122 -25.32 -0.03 -5.95
CA THR A 122 -25.95 0.36 -7.22
C THR A 122 -25.94 1.86 -7.37
N GLU A 123 -25.71 2.35 -8.58
CA GLU A 123 -25.76 3.79 -8.87
C GLU A 123 -26.83 4.11 -9.89
N ASP A 124 -27.51 5.23 -9.67
CA ASP A 124 -28.49 5.77 -10.59
C ASP A 124 -28.15 7.23 -10.97
N ARG A 125 -29.15 7.95 -11.48
CA ARG A 125 -28.97 9.33 -11.91
C ARG A 125 -28.74 10.29 -10.75
N ASP A 126 -29.35 10.00 -9.61
CA ASP A 126 -29.51 10.94 -8.49
C ASP A 126 -28.62 10.58 -7.30
N GLY A 127 -27.98 9.39 -7.31
CA GLY A 127 -27.09 8.97 -6.23
C GLY A 127 -26.68 7.51 -6.30
N VAL A 128 -26.23 7.01 -5.17
CA VAL A 128 -25.77 5.63 -4.97
C VAL A 128 -26.55 5.01 -3.80
N THR A 129 -26.96 3.77 -3.96
CA THR A 129 -27.48 2.95 -2.86
C THR A 129 -26.45 1.91 -2.48
N VAL A 130 -26.08 1.88 -1.21
CA VAL A 130 -25.13 0.92 -0.63
C VAL A 130 -25.88 0.04 0.37
N GLU A 131 -25.90 -1.27 0.11
CA GLU A 131 -26.49 -2.26 1.00
C GLU A 131 -25.42 -2.75 1.98
N VAL A 132 -25.70 -2.62 3.27
CA VAL A 132 -24.76 -2.89 4.34
C VAL A 132 -25.33 -3.92 5.28
N ARG A 133 -24.59 -4.96 5.57
CA ARG A 133 -24.93 -5.98 6.55
C ARG A 133 -24.22 -5.70 7.87
N GLY A 134 -24.98 -5.39 8.92
CA GLY A 134 -24.58 -5.32 10.30
C GLY A 134 -25.26 -6.40 11.14
N ASP A 135 -25.24 -6.24 12.47
CA ASP A 135 -25.84 -7.18 13.42
C ASP A 135 -27.35 -7.32 13.27
N ASP A 136 -28.05 -6.26 12.93
CA ASP A 136 -29.51 -6.21 12.78
C ASP A 136 -30.02 -6.63 11.38
N GLY A 137 -29.12 -7.05 10.49
CA GLY A 137 -29.47 -7.49 9.14
C GLY A 137 -28.86 -6.63 8.04
N VAL A 138 -29.57 -6.49 6.92
CA VAL A 138 -29.12 -5.69 5.76
C VAL A 138 -29.94 -4.40 5.71
N GLU A 139 -29.24 -3.28 5.71
CA GLU A 139 -29.79 -1.94 5.58
C GLU A 139 -29.29 -1.26 4.31
N ALA A 140 -30.13 -0.41 3.72
CA ALA A 140 -29.78 0.39 2.53
C ALA A 140 -29.47 1.83 2.93
N HIS A 141 -28.25 2.28 2.58
CA HIS A 141 -27.80 3.65 2.77
C HIS A 141 -27.77 4.39 1.44
N ARG A 142 -28.36 5.57 1.40
CA ARG A 142 -28.37 6.42 0.21
C ARG A 142 -27.35 7.53 0.33
N ALA A 143 -26.52 7.72 -0.70
CA ALA A 143 -25.54 8.80 -0.78
C ALA A 143 -25.52 9.46 -2.16
N LYS A 144 -24.90 10.64 -2.25
CA LYS A 144 -24.63 11.30 -3.53
C LYS A 144 -23.54 10.57 -4.31
N MET A 145 -22.50 10.10 -3.60
CA MET A 145 -21.38 9.32 -4.18
C MET A 145 -20.93 8.18 -3.27
N VAL A 146 -20.22 7.22 -3.84
CA VAL A 146 -19.52 6.14 -3.10
C VAL A 146 -18.02 6.16 -3.41
N ALA A 147 -17.19 6.07 -2.37
CA ALA A 147 -15.76 5.86 -2.42
C ALA A 147 -15.43 4.39 -2.14
N GLY A 148 -14.93 3.67 -3.14
CA GLY A 148 -14.43 2.31 -2.96
C GLY A 148 -12.99 2.34 -2.47
N CYS A 149 -12.81 2.11 -1.17
CA CYS A 149 -11.52 2.00 -0.48
C CYS A 149 -11.33 0.60 0.12
N ASP A 150 -12.00 -0.39 -0.45
CA ASP A 150 -12.24 -1.74 0.04
C ASP A 150 -11.18 -2.76 -0.45
N GLY A 151 -9.99 -2.27 -0.75
CA GLY A 151 -8.82 -3.08 -1.01
C GLY A 151 -8.82 -3.79 -2.38
N PRO A 152 -7.87 -4.72 -2.59
CA PRO A 152 -7.58 -5.28 -3.91
C PRO A 152 -8.73 -6.10 -4.52
N LYS A 153 -9.60 -6.66 -3.68
CA LYS A 153 -10.81 -7.42 -4.10
C LYS A 153 -12.06 -6.54 -4.15
N SER A 154 -11.91 -5.25 -4.39
CA SER A 154 -12.98 -4.26 -4.28
C SER A 154 -14.34 -4.76 -4.75
N ARG A 155 -15.32 -4.69 -3.86
CA ARG A 155 -16.72 -4.94 -4.16
C ARG A 155 -17.30 -3.80 -4.97
N VAL A 156 -16.97 -2.56 -4.60
CA VAL A 156 -17.43 -1.37 -5.34
C VAL A 156 -17.02 -1.47 -6.81
N ARG A 157 -15.77 -1.86 -7.09
CA ARG A 157 -15.27 -2.05 -8.46
C ARG A 157 -16.12 -3.09 -9.22
N ARG A 158 -16.38 -4.25 -8.62
CA ARG A 158 -17.13 -5.34 -9.26
C ARG A 158 -18.61 -5.03 -9.48
N GLU A 159 -19.29 -4.48 -8.46
CA GLU A 159 -20.73 -4.18 -8.54
C GLU A 159 -21.05 -3.08 -9.57
N LEU A 160 -20.05 -2.20 -9.83
CA LEU A 160 -20.21 -1.08 -10.77
C LEU A 160 -19.46 -1.28 -12.10
N ASP A 161 -19.02 -2.50 -12.41
CA ASP A 161 -18.33 -2.87 -13.65
C ASP A 161 -17.15 -1.93 -13.98
N LEU A 162 -16.39 -1.53 -12.94
CA LEU A 162 -15.16 -0.78 -13.13
C LEU A 162 -14.01 -1.73 -13.49
N PRO A 163 -13.04 -1.28 -14.32
CA PRO A 163 -11.99 -2.15 -14.82
C PRO A 163 -11.09 -2.72 -13.71
N GLU A 164 -10.62 -3.94 -13.90
CA GLU A 164 -9.69 -4.64 -13.00
C GLU A 164 -8.25 -4.08 -13.16
N PRO A 165 -7.39 -4.21 -12.11
CA PRO A 165 -5.95 -3.96 -12.22
C PRO A 165 -5.28 -4.92 -13.20
N ASP A 166 -4.09 -4.55 -13.70
CA ASP A 166 -3.36 -5.38 -14.66
C ASP A 166 -2.95 -6.74 -14.05
N GLU A 167 -2.63 -6.76 -12.75
CA GLU A 167 -2.17 -7.96 -12.05
C GLU A 167 -2.51 -7.91 -10.55
N LEU A 168 -2.79 -9.09 -9.96
CA LEU A 168 -2.92 -9.29 -8.51
C LEU A 168 -1.86 -10.29 -8.05
N LEU A 169 -0.79 -9.81 -7.41
CA LEU A 169 0.19 -10.67 -6.78
C LEU A 169 -0.39 -11.29 -5.51
N HIS A 170 0.04 -12.50 -5.16
CA HIS A 170 -0.30 -13.14 -3.91
C HIS A 170 0.85 -12.98 -2.92
N GLY A 171 0.68 -12.14 -1.90
CA GLY A 171 1.61 -11.92 -0.80
C GLY A 171 1.37 -12.89 0.35
N VAL A 172 2.45 -13.38 0.94
CA VAL A 172 2.45 -14.15 2.20
C VAL A 172 3.50 -13.55 3.11
N LEU A 173 3.14 -13.34 4.37
CA LEU A 173 4.08 -12.92 5.41
C LEU A 173 3.92 -13.77 6.67
N GLY A 174 5.00 -13.82 7.47
CA GLY A 174 5.05 -14.40 8.79
C GLY A 174 6.00 -13.63 9.68
N PHE A 175 5.79 -13.70 10.96
CA PHE A 175 6.53 -12.96 11.97
C PHE A 175 7.23 -13.94 12.91
N SER A 176 8.42 -13.56 13.39
CA SER A 176 9.10 -14.22 14.50
C SER A 176 9.34 -13.23 15.62
N ASP A 177 9.40 -13.71 16.86
CA ASP A 177 9.61 -12.87 18.06
C ASP A 177 11.10 -12.57 18.31
N GLU A 178 11.99 -12.89 17.36
CA GLU A 178 13.41 -12.59 17.47
C GLU A 178 13.65 -11.08 17.42
N VAL A 179 14.11 -10.49 18.53
CA VAL A 179 14.43 -9.06 18.59
C VAL A 179 15.57 -8.71 17.64
N ASP A 180 15.33 -7.78 16.73
CA ASP A 180 16.32 -7.33 15.75
C ASP A 180 16.21 -5.83 15.48
N HIS A 181 17.22 -5.09 15.92
CA HIS A 181 17.38 -3.66 15.74
C HIS A 181 18.34 -3.29 14.59
N THR A 182 18.68 -4.23 13.72
CA THR A 182 19.46 -3.88 12.54
C THR A 182 18.66 -2.93 11.63
N ASP A 183 19.37 -2.08 10.93
CA ASP A 183 18.80 -1.00 10.11
C ASP A 183 18.78 -1.29 8.61
N PHE A 184 18.92 -2.58 8.23
CA PHE A 184 18.86 -3.03 6.85
C PHE A 184 17.74 -4.04 6.62
N VAL A 185 16.98 -3.86 5.55
CA VAL A 185 16.09 -4.90 5.04
C VAL A 185 16.85 -5.82 4.07
N ASP A 186 16.54 -7.12 4.06
CA ASP A 186 17.04 -8.04 3.06
C ASP A 186 16.00 -8.26 1.97
N VAL A 187 16.42 -8.16 0.71
CA VAL A 187 15.58 -8.33 -0.49
C VAL A 187 16.17 -9.44 -1.36
N HIS A 188 15.44 -10.54 -1.52
CA HIS A 188 15.89 -11.71 -2.28
C HIS A 188 15.15 -11.79 -3.62
N LEU A 189 15.87 -11.67 -4.74
CA LEU A 189 15.30 -11.75 -6.09
C LEU A 189 15.12 -13.21 -6.56
N THR A 190 14.58 -14.04 -5.68
CA THR A 190 14.34 -15.48 -5.90
C THR A 190 12.93 -15.79 -6.38
N VAL A 191 12.06 -14.80 -6.41
CA VAL A 191 10.67 -14.94 -6.84
C VAL A 191 10.50 -14.37 -8.26
N PRO A 192 9.87 -15.08 -9.20
CA PRO A 192 9.62 -14.55 -10.55
C PRO A 192 8.84 -13.22 -10.51
N ARG A 193 9.36 -12.21 -11.18
CA ARG A 193 8.75 -10.88 -11.32
C ARG A 193 8.51 -10.11 -10.03
N PHE A 194 8.99 -10.62 -8.89
CA PHE A 194 8.94 -9.95 -7.59
C PHE A 194 10.10 -10.41 -6.71
N PHE A 195 9.95 -10.42 -5.36
CA PHE A 195 11.01 -10.75 -4.42
C PHE A 195 10.46 -11.34 -3.12
N ALA A 196 11.36 -11.92 -2.33
CA ALA A 196 11.14 -12.21 -0.93
C ALA A 196 11.91 -11.20 -0.06
N TRP A 197 11.46 -10.97 1.18
CA TRP A 197 12.06 -9.98 2.06
C TRP A 197 12.15 -10.46 3.51
N ARG A 198 13.12 -9.89 4.22
CA ARG A 198 13.25 -9.94 5.67
C ARG A 198 13.35 -8.52 6.19
N ILE A 199 12.52 -8.16 7.15
CA ILE A 199 12.43 -6.80 7.70
C ILE A 199 12.57 -6.86 9.22
N PRO A 200 13.64 -6.26 9.80
CA PRO A 200 13.80 -6.13 11.24
C PRO A 200 12.80 -5.11 11.79
N ARG A 201 12.14 -5.45 12.91
CA ARG A 201 11.07 -4.65 13.53
C ARG A 201 11.41 -4.24 14.97
N GLY A 202 12.68 -4.23 15.36
CA GLY A 202 13.11 -3.92 16.71
C GLY A 202 12.59 -4.92 17.72
N GLU A 203 11.99 -4.43 18.80
CA GLU A 203 11.36 -5.24 19.85
C GLU A 203 10.14 -6.04 19.35
N ALA A 204 9.53 -5.65 18.23
CA ALA A 204 8.40 -6.35 17.62
C ALA A 204 8.82 -7.57 16.76
N GLY A 205 10.11 -7.94 16.80
CA GLY A 205 10.64 -9.14 16.15
C GLY A 205 11.09 -8.92 14.71
N VAL A 206 10.91 -9.91 13.85
CA VAL A 206 11.30 -9.89 12.44
C VAL A 206 10.14 -10.35 11.56
N GLU A 207 9.93 -9.66 10.46
CA GLU A 207 9.00 -10.07 9.43
C GLU A 207 9.74 -10.74 8.27
N TYR A 208 9.17 -11.84 7.81
CA TYR A 208 9.55 -12.55 6.58
C TYR A 208 8.38 -12.54 5.62
N GLY A 209 8.63 -12.30 4.34
CA GLY A 209 7.56 -12.29 3.37
C GLY A 209 8.02 -12.52 1.95
N LEU A 210 7.08 -12.77 1.08
CA LEU A 210 7.25 -12.78 -0.37
C LEU A 210 5.92 -12.49 -1.07
N ALA A 211 6.01 -12.11 -2.33
CA ALA A 211 4.82 -12.07 -3.17
C ALA A 211 5.10 -12.73 -4.51
N VAL A 212 4.14 -13.49 -5.00
CA VAL A 212 4.25 -14.28 -6.23
C VAL A 212 3.22 -13.86 -7.27
N PRO A 213 3.50 -14.08 -8.57
CA PRO A 213 2.49 -13.94 -9.61
C PRO A 213 1.28 -14.87 -9.41
N PRO A 214 0.12 -14.54 -10.00
CA PRO A 214 -1.05 -15.42 -9.96
C PRO A 214 -0.73 -16.82 -10.45
N GLY A 215 -1.17 -17.83 -9.70
CA GLY A 215 -1.00 -19.24 -10.03
C GLY A 215 0.34 -19.88 -9.62
N ASP A 216 1.26 -19.11 -9.02
CA ASP A 216 2.49 -19.67 -8.43
C ASP A 216 2.23 -20.13 -6.98
N ASP A 217 3.08 -21.02 -6.47
CA ASP A 217 3.00 -21.58 -5.11
C ASP A 217 3.58 -20.62 -4.06
N ALA A 218 2.77 -19.67 -3.62
CA ALA A 218 3.15 -18.72 -2.58
C ALA A 218 3.53 -19.39 -1.26
N ARG A 219 2.78 -20.43 -0.86
CA ARG A 219 2.97 -21.11 0.42
C ARG A 219 4.26 -21.91 0.43
N GLY A 220 4.48 -22.78 -0.54
CA GLY A 220 5.70 -23.61 -0.59
C GLY A 220 6.96 -22.76 -0.75
N ARG A 221 6.90 -21.66 -1.51
CA ARG A 221 8.01 -20.71 -1.60
C ARG A 221 8.27 -20.00 -0.28
N PHE A 222 7.23 -19.63 0.45
CA PHE A 222 7.39 -18.98 1.75
C PHE A 222 8.02 -19.94 2.78
N GLU A 223 7.53 -21.17 2.86
CA GLU A 223 8.10 -22.21 3.73
C GLU A 223 9.59 -22.43 3.42
N ALA A 224 9.95 -22.61 2.16
CA ALA A 224 11.36 -22.76 1.77
C ALA A 224 12.22 -21.52 2.08
N PHE A 225 11.63 -20.33 2.02
CA PHE A 225 12.34 -19.08 2.34
C PHE A 225 12.64 -18.96 3.84
N VAL A 226 11.67 -19.20 4.72
CA VAL A 226 11.89 -19.15 6.17
C VAL A 226 12.76 -20.30 6.66
N ASP A 227 12.62 -21.49 6.08
CA ASP A 227 13.51 -22.64 6.34
C ASP A 227 14.97 -22.29 6.01
N GLY A 228 15.21 -21.52 4.95
CA GLY A 228 16.54 -21.05 4.56
C GLY A 228 17.19 -20.10 5.59
N TYR A 229 16.40 -19.41 6.38
CA TYR A 229 16.86 -18.63 7.54
C TYR A 229 16.97 -19.47 8.83
N GLY A 230 16.41 -20.68 8.84
CA GLY A 230 16.37 -21.54 10.03
C GLY A 230 15.45 -21.03 11.14
N VAL A 231 14.39 -20.30 10.77
CA VAL A 231 13.44 -19.68 11.71
C VAL A 231 12.04 -20.30 11.60
N GLU A 232 11.32 -20.27 12.70
CA GLU A 232 9.88 -20.55 12.74
C GLU A 232 9.11 -19.23 12.80
N THR A 233 7.96 -19.18 12.15
CA THR A 233 7.07 -18.02 12.17
C THR A 233 5.77 -18.36 12.88
N ASP A 234 5.45 -17.60 13.93
CA ASP A 234 4.30 -17.88 14.81
C ASP A 234 2.98 -17.38 14.23
N HIS A 235 3.02 -16.26 13.53
CA HIS A 235 1.85 -15.65 12.93
C HIS A 235 2.03 -15.50 11.42
N ARG A 236 1.07 -16.04 10.66
CA ARG A 236 1.09 -15.97 9.18
C ARG A 236 -0.16 -15.28 8.67
N CYS A 237 0.01 -14.41 7.69
CA CYS A 237 -1.08 -13.79 6.99
C CYS A 237 -0.80 -13.72 5.49
N SER A 238 -1.85 -13.51 4.71
CA SER A 238 -1.74 -13.38 3.26
C SER A 238 -2.68 -12.32 2.73
N GLY A 239 -2.29 -11.69 1.64
CA GLY A 239 -3.07 -10.67 0.98
C GLY A 239 -2.76 -10.60 -0.51
N LEU A 240 -3.60 -9.87 -1.25
CA LEU A 240 -3.35 -9.57 -2.64
C LEU A 240 -2.71 -8.18 -2.75
N ILE A 241 -1.78 -8.05 -3.67
CA ILE A 241 -1.11 -6.78 -4.00
C ILE A 241 -1.51 -6.43 -5.44
N PRO A 242 -2.33 -5.40 -5.66
CA PRO A 242 -2.76 -5.00 -6.98
C PRO A 242 -1.65 -4.18 -7.65
N ILE A 243 -1.31 -4.54 -8.87
CA ILE A 243 -0.27 -3.86 -9.66
C ILE A 243 -0.88 -3.38 -10.98
N GLY A 244 -0.54 -2.14 -11.36
CA GLY A 244 -0.99 -1.54 -12.60
C GLY A 244 -2.42 -1.02 -12.51
N PRO A 245 -2.58 0.28 -12.18
CA PRO A 245 -3.90 0.87 -12.07
C PRO A 245 -4.65 0.83 -13.40
N PRO A 246 -5.94 0.46 -13.37
CA PRO A 246 -6.77 0.37 -14.56
C PRO A 246 -6.91 1.72 -15.26
N LYS A 247 -7.34 1.73 -16.52
CA LYS A 247 -7.48 2.95 -17.32
C LYS A 247 -8.47 3.96 -16.73
N ARG A 248 -9.42 3.48 -15.93
CA ARG A 248 -10.45 4.28 -15.27
C ARG A 248 -10.73 3.73 -13.88
N VAL A 249 -10.74 4.62 -12.88
CA VAL A 249 -11.07 4.30 -11.49
C VAL A 249 -12.33 5.02 -11.01
N THR A 250 -13.08 5.63 -11.93
CA THR A 250 -14.31 6.39 -11.64
C THR A 250 -15.50 5.83 -12.41
N GLY A 251 -16.67 5.83 -11.79
CA GLY A 251 -17.97 5.50 -12.41
C GLY A 251 -18.80 6.74 -12.68
N ARG A 252 -20.12 6.62 -12.57
CA ARG A 252 -21.04 7.75 -12.73
C ARG A 252 -21.06 8.62 -11.47
N ARG A 253 -21.17 7.98 -10.30
CA ARG A 253 -21.19 8.59 -8.96
C ARG A 253 -20.32 7.79 -7.98
N SER A 254 -19.29 7.15 -8.50
CA SER A 254 -18.39 6.29 -7.76
C SER A 254 -16.95 6.54 -8.15
N PHE A 255 -16.04 6.31 -7.21
CA PHE A 255 -14.61 6.39 -7.43
C PHE A 255 -13.88 5.41 -6.52
N LEU A 256 -12.75 4.93 -7.00
CA LEU A 256 -11.88 4.00 -6.26
C LEU A 256 -10.63 4.72 -5.77
N VAL A 257 -10.16 4.34 -4.57
CA VAL A 257 -8.94 4.89 -3.95
C VAL A 257 -8.10 3.76 -3.32
N GLY A 258 -6.80 3.91 -3.33
CA GLY A 258 -5.87 2.94 -2.76
C GLY A 258 -5.80 1.64 -3.55
N ASP A 259 -5.74 0.52 -2.88
CA ASP A 259 -5.63 -0.80 -3.51
C ASP A 259 -6.86 -1.16 -4.37
N ALA A 260 -8.02 -0.61 -4.06
CA ALA A 260 -9.21 -0.76 -4.92
C ALA A 260 -9.00 -0.17 -6.32
N ALA A 261 -8.17 0.86 -6.42
CA ALA A 261 -7.75 1.51 -7.67
C ALA A 261 -6.37 1.04 -8.16
N ALA A 262 -5.74 0.08 -7.50
CA ALA A 262 -4.36 -0.35 -7.75
C ALA A 262 -3.34 0.80 -7.70
N GLN A 263 -3.54 1.77 -6.81
CA GLN A 263 -2.61 2.87 -6.56
C GLN A 263 -1.47 2.38 -5.67
N THR A 264 -0.64 1.51 -6.22
CA THR A 264 0.47 0.83 -5.57
C THR A 264 1.78 1.04 -6.35
N LYS A 265 2.91 0.89 -5.65
CA LYS A 265 4.24 0.94 -6.24
C LYS A 265 4.53 -0.39 -6.95
N PRO A 266 4.74 -0.44 -8.26
CA PRO A 266 4.93 -1.70 -8.96
C PRO A 266 6.17 -2.49 -8.51
N PHE A 267 7.20 -1.80 -8.02
CA PHE A 267 8.49 -2.39 -7.67
C PHE A 267 8.60 -2.87 -6.21
N THR A 268 7.77 -2.37 -5.27
CA THR A 268 7.74 -2.83 -3.88
C THR A 268 6.41 -3.42 -3.44
N GLY A 269 5.34 -3.20 -4.21
CA GLY A 269 3.99 -3.58 -3.84
C GLY A 269 3.35 -2.71 -2.74
N GLY A 270 4.05 -1.70 -2.24
CA GLY A 270 3.54 -0.82 -1.19
C GLY A 270 2.47 0.15 -1.72
N GLY A 271 1.29 0.19 -1.08
CA GLY A 271 0.15 1.01 -1.49
C GLY A 271 -0.22 2.13 -0.52
N ILE A 272 0.25 2.09 0.73
CA ILE A 272 -0.21 2.99 1.81
C ILE A 272 -0.10 4.47 1.39
N ARG A 273 1.11 4.93 1.06
CA ARG A 273 1.33 6.33 0.73
C ARG A 273 0.65 6.75 -0.57
N TYR A 274 0.70 5.92 -1.62
CA TYR A 274 0.02 6.24 -2.89
C TYR A 274 -1.49 6.31 -2.71
N GLY A 275 -2.06 5.39 -1.92
CA GLY A 275 -3.48 5.41 -1.58
C GLY A 275 -3.89 6.65 -0.78
N MET A 276 -3.09 7.06 0.22
CA MET A 276 -3.37 8.28 0.98
C MET A 276 -3.18 9.56 0.15
N THR A 277 -2.15 9.62 -0.71
CA THR A 277 -1.98 10.72 -1.66
C THR A 277 -3.17 10.83 -2.62
N ALA A 278 -3.64 9.70 -3.14
CA ALA A 278 -4.82 9.69 -4.00
C ALA A 278 -6.11 10.05 -3.23
N ALA A 279 -6.21 9.69 -1.95
CA ALA A 279 -7.30 10.12 -1.08
C ALA A 279 -7.33 11.64 -0.89
N ASP A 280 -6.17 12.27 -0.72
CA ASP A 280 -6.05 13.74 -0.64
C ASP A 280 -6.48 14.41 -1.96
N HIS A 281 -6.09 13.84 -3.12
CA HIS A 281 -6.59 14.29 -4.42
C HIS A 281 -8.11 14.13 -4.53
N ALA A 282 -8.65 12.97 -4.16
CA ALA A 282 -10.09 12.73 -4.20
C ALA A 282 -10.86 13.73 -3.32
N ALA A 283 -10.41 13.93 -2.08
CA ALA A 283 -11.05 14.85 -1.16
C ALA A 283 -10.98 16.32 -1.62
N ARG A 284 -9.92 16.71 -2.34
CA ARG A 284 -9.75 18.07 -2.85
C ARG A 284 -10.56 18.34 -4.11
N GLU A 285 -10.58 17.40 -5.05
CA GLU A 285 -11.13 17.60 -6.39
C GLU A 285 -12.60 17.23 -6.49
N ILE A 286 -13.09 16.25 -5.71
CA ILE A 286 -14.45 15.74 -5.84
C ILE A 286 -15.44 16.64 -5.08
N ASP A 287 -16.46 17.10 -5.82
CA ASP A 287 -17.68 17.67 -5.25
C ASP A 287 -18.82 16.65 -5.40
N PRO A 288 -19.38 16.12 -4.29
CA PRO A 288 -20.48 15.15 -4.36
C PRO A 288 -21.73 15.66 -5.09
N GLU A 289 -21.93 16.98 -5.18
CA GLU A 289 -23.03 17.56 -5.94
C GLU A 289 -22.79 17.53 -7.46
N ASP A 290 -21.51 17.57 -7.89
CA ASP A 290 -21.14 17.61 -9.30
C ASP A 290 -20.32 16.38 -9.72
N PRO A 291 -20.93 15.34 -10.31
CA PRO A 291 -20.20 14.16 -10.80
C PRO A 291 -19.16 14.43 -11.90
N ALA A 292 -19.17 15.59 -12.54
CA ALA A 292 -18.16 15.93 -13.54
C ALA A 292 -16.76 16.07 -12.91
N THR A 293 -16.69 16.40 -11.61
CA THR A 293 -15.45 16.53 -10.83
C THR A 293 -14.70 15.21 -10.64
N LEU A 294 -15.34 14.06 -10.83
CA LEU A 294 -14.68 12.75 -10.86
C LEU A 294 -13.55 12.68 -11.90
N GLY A 295 -13.72 13.36 -13.03
CA GLY A 295 -12.68 13.48 -14.06
C GLY A 295 -11.48 14.32 -13.61
N GLU A 296 -11.68 15.25 -12.68
CA GLU A 296 -10.60 16.07 -12.10
C GLU A 296 -9.75 15.25 -11.14
N TYR A 297 -10.39 14.46 -10.28
CA TYR A 297 -9.70 13.47 -9.45
C TYR A 297 -8.86 12.49 -10.29
N GLU A 298 -9.47 11.89 -11.34
CA GLU A 298 -8.78 10.93 -12.22
C GLU A 298 -7.51 11.55 -12.82
N ARG A 299 -7.54 12.80 -13.24
CA ARG A 299 -6.36 13.53 -13.78
C ARG A 299 -5.36 13.85 -12.69
N ALA A 300 -5.80 14.40 -11.57
CA ALA A 300 -4.92 14.90 -10.51
C ALA A 300 -4.00 13.81 -9.94
N TRP A 301 -4.55 12.68 -9.50
CA TRP A 301 -3.73 11.60 -8.95
C TRP A 301 -2.81 10.96 -10.01
N ARG A 302 -3.28 10.86 -11.28
CA ARG A 302 -2.45 10.31 -12.35
C ARG A 302 -1.29 11.23 -12.71
N ASP A 303 -1.50 12.52 -12.71
CA ASP A 303 -0.43 13.49 -13.02
C ASP A 303 0.64 13.48 -11.94
N ASP A 304 0.26 13.28 -10.67
CA ASP A 304 1.21 13.14 -9.56
C ASP A 304 1.97 11.79 -9.61
N LEU A 305 1.28 10.66 -9.75
CA LEU A 305 1.89 9.34 -9.59
C LEU A 305 2.34 8.65 -10.89
N ARG A 306 2.00 9.18 -12.08
CA ARG A 306 2.26 8.51 -13.36
C ARG A 306 3.72 8.20 -13.63
N GLN A 307 4.61 9.14 -13.34
CA GLN A 307 6.04 8.95 -13.58
C GLN A 307 6.63 7.92 -12.62
N GLU A 308 6.23 7.97 -11.35
CA GLU A 308 6.66 7.03 -10.32
C GLU A 308 6.20 5.60 -10.64
N ILE A 309 4.95 5.43 -11.07
CA ILE A 309 4.41 4.13 -11.49
C ILE A 309 5.15 3.60 -12.73
N ARG A 310 5.39 4.42 -13.75
CA ARG A 310 6.12 4.01 -14.96
C ARG A 310 7.55 3.57 -14.66
N LEU A 311 8.27 4.35 -13.85
CA LEU A 311 9.62 3.99 -13.44
C LEU A 311 9.62 2.75 -12.56
N GLY A 312 8.64 2.62 -11.65
CA GLY A 312 8.45 1.43 -10.84
C GLY A 312 8.27 0.16 -11.66
N HIS A 313 7.52 0.21 -12.77
CA HIS A 313 7.42 -0.91 -13.71
C HIS A 313 8.76 -1.23 -14.38
N ALA A 314 9.56 -0.22 -14.74
CA ALA A 314 10.88 -0.43 -15.34
C ALA A 314 11.84 -1.10 -14.33
N VAL A 315 11.86 -0.65 -13.07
CA VAL A 315 12.64 -1.27 -11.99
C VAL A 315 12.21 -2.72 -11.78
N ARG A 316 10.90 -2.98 -11.70
CA ARG A 316 10.34 -4.33 -11.53
C ARG A 316 10.71 -5.26 -12.68
N ALA A 317 10.78 -4.77 -13.91
CA ALA A 317 11.24 -5.57 -15.04
C ALA A 317 12.67 -6.12 -14.84
N GLY A 318 13.52 -5.38 -14.12
CA GLY A 318 14.87 -5.81 -13.75
C GLY A 318 14.89 -7.04 -12.83
N TYR A 319 13.84 -7.28 -12.05
CA TYR A 319 13.74 -8.48 -11.18
C TYR A 319 13.66 -9.79 -11.97
N SER A 320 13.30 -9.74 -13.24
CA SER A 320 13.25 -10.89 -14.14
C SER A 320 14.48 -11.00 -15.05
N ALA A 321 15.47 -10.12 -14.89
CA ALA A 321 16.70 -10.21 -15.66
C ALA A 321 17.48 -11.49 -15.31
N PRO A 322 18.26 -12.07 -16.24
CA PRO A 322 19.16 -13.18 -15.90
C PRO A 322 20.09 -12.84 -14.75
N GLU A 323 20.33 -13.80 -13.87
CA GLU A 323 21.14 -13.61 -12.65
C GLU A 323 22.51 -12.91 -12.89
N PRO A 324 23.29 -13.23 -13.96
CA PRO A 324 24.54 -12.52 -14.22
C PRO A 324 24.34 -11.03 -14.50
N ILE A 325 23.22 -10.65 -15.10
CA ILE A 325 22.87 -9.23 -15.37
C ILE A 325 22.46 -8.56 -14.07
N GLN A 326 21.66 -9.23 -13.23
CA GLN A 326 21.31 -8.71 -11.91
C GLN A 326 22.54 -8.46 -11.06
N LYS A 327 23.45 -9.44 -10.95
CA LYS A 327 24.72 -9.32 -10.22
C LYS A 327 25.59 -8.18 -10.73
N ALA A 328 25.75 -8.07 -12.04
CA ALA A 328 26.52 -6.99 -12.65
C ALA A 328 25.92 -5.61 -12.35
N GLY A 329 24.60 -5.49 -12.47
CA GLY A 329 23.88 -4.27 -12.13
C GLY A 329 24.01 -3.89 -10.65
N MET A 330 23.77 -4.84 -9.74
CA MET A 330 23.91 -4.60 -8.30
C MET A 330 25.33 -4.17 -7.95
N LYS A 331 26.34 -4.91 -8.41
CA LYS A 331 27.74 -4.56 -8.18
C LYS A 331 28.16 -3.19 -8.73
N ALA A 332 27.54 -2.75 -9.82
CA ALA A 332 27.82 -1.43 -10.39
C ALA A 332 27.22 -0.29 -9.59
N PHE A 333 26.12 -0.54 -8.85
CA PHE A 333 25.36 0.48 -8.13
C PHE A 333 25.37 0.30 -6.61
N GLU A 334 25.94 -0.80 -6.05
CA GLU A 334 26.02 -1.00 -4.60
C GLU A 334 26.78 0.12 -3.90
N GLY A 335 26.41 0.39 -2.63
CA GLY A 335 27.05 1.39 -1.75
C GLY A 335 26.09 2.53 -1.39
N GLU A 336 26.64 3.72 -1.18
CA GLU A 336 25.90 4.89 -0.72
C GLU A 336 25.03 5.49 -1.85
N ILE A 337 23.93 4.80 -2.18
CA ILE A 337 22.90 5.23 -3.12
C ILE A 337 21.55 5.06 -2.46
N GLY A 338 20.91 6.17 -2.08
CA GLY A 338 19.54 6.16 -1.56
C GLY A 338 18.53 6.35 -2.66
N VAL A 339 17.56 5.45 -2.74
CA VAL A 339 16.35 5.63 -3.54
C VAL A 339 15.20 5.90 -2.60
N HIS A 340 14.50 7.01 -2.79
CA HIS A 340 13.30 7.25 -2.01
C HIS A 340 12.28 6.14 -2.27
N MET A 341 11.83 5.49 -1.22
CA MET A 341 11.00 4.30 -1.27
C MET A 341 9.68 4.48 -2.06
N ASP A 342 9.13 5.70 -2.03
CA ASP A 342 7.88 6.04 -2.71
C ASP A 342 8.09 6.84 -4.01
N ARG A 343 9.28 7.42 -4.20
CA ARG A 343 9.60 8.27 -5.36
C ARG A 343 10.87 7.79 -6.06
N PRO A 344 10.80 6.69 -6.81
CA PRO A 344 11.96 6.15 -7.53
C PRO A 344 12.54 7.15 -8.56
N THR A 345 11.81 8.18 -8.97
CA THR A 345 12.34 9.27 -9.79
C THR A 345 13.49 10.03 -9.13
N THR A 346 13.63 9.95 -7.80
CA THR A 346 14.77 10.55 -7.08
C THR A 346 16.12 9.95 -7.47
N LEU A 347 16.16 8.73 -8.05
CA LEU A 347 17.37 8.15 -8.67
C LEU A 347 18.00 9.07 -9.71
N PHE A 348 17.21 9.89 -10.38
CA PHE A 348 17.65 10.84 -11.41
C PHE A 348 17.84 12.27 -10.87
N SER A 349 17.83 12.44 -9.55
CA SER A 349 18.16 13.74 -8.94
C SER A 349 19.61 14.12 -9.25
N ARG A 350 19.89 15.43 -9.29
CA ARG A 350 21.24 15.93 -9.56
C ARG A 350 22.27 15.41 -8.55
N GLU A 351 21.86 15.22 -7.31
CA GLU A 351 22.69 14.69 -6.21
C GLU A 351 23.06 13.23 -6.46
N GLN A 352 22.08 12.38 -6.82
CA GLN A 352 22.31 10.96 -7.12
C GLN A 352 23.16 10.78 -8.38
N LEU A 353 22.90 11.56 -9.42
CA LEU A 353 23.71 11.54 -10.64
C LEU A 353 25.16 11.99 -10.35
N ALA A 354 25.36 13.04 -9.52
CA ALA A 354 26.69 13.47 -9.12
C ALA A 354 27.43 12.39 -8.31
N ALA A 355 26.75 11.67 -7.39
CA ALA A 355 27.32 10.56 -6.62
C ALA A 355 27.76 9.39 -7.53
N LEU A 356 26.99 9.09 -8.59
CA LEU A 356 27.36 8.07 -9.58
C LEU A 356 28.60 8.45 -10.39
N PHE A 357 28.74 9.71 -10.78
CA PHE A 357 29.89 10.19 -11.56
C PHE A 357 31.14 10.47 -10.71
N SER A 358 31.03 10.65 -9.41
CA SER A 358 32.17 10.84 -8.52
C SER A 358 32.91 9.53 -8.16
N ARG A 359 32.34 8.37 -8.50
CA ARG A 359 32.90 7.02 -8.28
C ARG A 359 33.67 6.46 -9.50
N SER A 360 33.63 7.16 -10.62
CA SER A 360 34.43 6.84 -11.83
C SER A 360 35.70 7.70 -11.83
#